data_3c3126f1977b03e600d50cb7e9ca142b
#
_entry.id   3c3126f1977b03e600d50cb7e9ca142b
#
_cell.length_a   1.000
_cell.length_b   1.000
_cell.length_c   1.000
_cell.angle_alpha   90.00
_cell.angle_beta   90.00
_cell.angle_gamma   90.00
#
_symmetry.space_group_name_H-M   'P 1'
#
loop_
_entity.id
_entity.type
_entity.pdbx_description
1 polymer ?
#
loop_
_entity_poly.entity_id
_entity_poly.type
_entity_poly.pdbx_seq_one_letter_code
_entity_poly.pdbx_strand_id
1 'polypeptide(L)'
;DNIPTAIVLILISYVASPSIWTMILGMSIKGWIEMARFIRNQILIIRDRDYNVASRCIGTPTVRIVLRNLLPYLVSVIMLRMALTIPEAIGNEVFITYIGLGLSVETPSLGNLVNDGRKVMMQAGLRYQLLYPTLILSFVTIAFYLIGNAFSDAADPKNHLQ
;
A
#
# COMPACT_ATOMS: atom_id res chain seq x y z
N ASP A 1 -0.71 3.16 16.45
CA ASP A 1 0.13 3.58 15.34
C ASP A 1 1.63 3.47 15.61
N ASN A 2 2.01 3.43 16.87
CA ASN A 2 3.42 3.36 17.29
C ASN A 2 4.02 1.95 17.18
N ILE A 3 3.23 0.95 16.80
CA ILE A 3 3.70 -0.41 16.58
C ILE A 3 4.04 -0.59 15.10
N PRO A 4 5.29 -0.90 14.73
CA PRO A 4 5.65 -1.19 13.35
C PRO A 4 4.82 -2.32 12.76
N THR A 5 4.42 -2.19 11.49
CA THR A 5 3.62 -3.21 10.78
C THR A 5 4.29 -4.58 10.80
N ALA A 6 5.62 -4.61 10.66
CA ALA A 6 6.40 -5.84 10.73
C ALA A 6 6.21 -6.60 12.06
N ILE A 7 6.17 -5.89 13.20
CA ILE A 7 5.97 -6.53 14.51
C ILE A 7 4.57 -7.17 14.60
N VAL A 8 3.54 -6.49 14.10
CA VAL A 8 2.18 -7.02 14.08
C VAL A 8 2.10 -8.27 13.22
N LEU A 9 2.72 -8.24 12.03
CA LEU A 9 2.78 -9.39 11.14
C LEU A 9 3.54 -10.56 11.75
N ILE A 10 4.68 -10.31 12.40
CA ILE A 10 5.46 -11.34 13.10
C ILE A 10 4.63 -11.99 14.20
N LEU A 11 3.96 -11.20 15.05
CA LEU A 11 3.13 -11.73 16.14
C LEU A 11 1.97 -12.56 15.62
N ILE A 12 1.28 -12.09 14.58
CA ILE A 12 0.17 -12.84 13.97
C ILE A 12 0.66 -14.14 13.33
N SER A 13 1.80 -14.09 12.61
CA SER A 13 2.40 -15.29 11.99
C SER A 13 2.89 -16.30 13.01
N TYR A 14 3.28 -15.84 14.20
CA TYR A 14 3.72 -16.71 15.29
C TYR A 14 2.54 -17.41 15.99
N VAL A 15 1.41 -16.72 16.13
CA VAL A 15 0.21 -17.24 16.83
C VAL A 15 -0.67 -18.07 15.91
N ALA A 16 -0.76 -17.69 14.64
CA ALA A 16 -1.57 -18.37 13.64
C ALA A 16 -0.68 -19.13 12.66
N SER A 17 -1.19 -20.23 12.08
CA SER A 17 -0.46 -20.98 11.06
C SER A 17 -0.08 -20.11 9.88
N PRO A 18 1.15 -20.21 9.33
CA PRO A 18 1.58 -19.49 8.15
C PRO A 18 0.66 -19.78 6.96
N SER A 19 -0.09 -18.77 6.53
CA SER A 19 -1.10 -18.88 5.49
C SER A 19 -1.29 -17.53 4.79
N ILE A 20 -1.71 -17.56 3.53
CA ILE A 20 -2.10 -16.35 2.79
C ILE A 20 -3.18 -15.57 3.56
N TRP A 21 -4.14 -16.24 4.14
CA TRP A 21 -5.22 -15.62 4.90
C TRP A 21 -4.73 -14.94 6.17
N THR A 22 -3.81 -15.56 6.89
CA THR A 22 -3.17 -14.98 8.08
C THR A 22 -2.43 -13.68 7.73
N MET A 23 -1.70 -13.67 6.60
CA MET A 23 -0.99 -12.49 6.13
C MET A 23 -1.96 -11.38 5.70
N ILE A 24 -3.02 -11.71 4.95
CA ILE A 24 -4.05 -10.74 4.55
C ILE A 24 -4.71 -10.11 5.78
N LEU A 25 -5.09 -10.91 6.78
CA LEU A 25 -5.66 -10.39 8.02
C LEU A 25 -4.69 -9.48 8.76
N GLY A 26 -3.44 -9.89 8.91
CA GLY A 26 -2.40 -9.09 9.57
C GLY A 26 -2.15 -7.74 8.90
N MET A 27 -2.05 -7.73 7.57
CA MET A 27 -1.89 -6.50 6.78
C MET A 27 -3.14 -5.63 6.87
N SER A 28 -4.35 -6.22 6.84
CA SER A 28 -5.62 -5.50 6.87
C SER A 28 -5.85 -4.80 8.21
N ILE A 29 -5.50 -5.43 9.33
CA ILE A 29 -5.64 -4.84 10.68
C ILE A 29 -4.87 -3.53 10.80
N LYS A 30 -3.71 -3.43 10.19
CA LYS A 30 -2.89 -2.21 10.18
C LYS A 30 -3.30 -1.26 9.06
N GLY A 31 -3.47 -1.78 7.86
CA GLY A 31 -3.70 -1.01 6.64
C GLY A 31 -4.94 -0.12 6.71
N TRP A 32 -6.05 -0.60 7.29
CA TRP A 32 -7.25 0.21 7.41
C TRP A 32 -7.06 1.43 8.34
N ILE A 33 -6.26 1.28 9.42
CA ILE A 33 -5.97 2.37 10.36
C ILE A 33 -5.15 3.46 9.65
N GLU A 34 -4.14 3.04 8.88
CA GLU A 34 -3.31 3.95 8.10
C GLU A 34 -4.11 4.67 7.01
N MET A 35 -4.98 3.94 6.30
CA MET A 35 -5.87 4.49 5.29
C MET A 35 -6.87 5.48 5.90
N ALA A 36 -7.48 5.14 7.02
CA ALA A 36 -8.42 6.04 7.71
C ALA A 36 -7.76 7.36 8.14
N ARG A 37 -6.53 7.32 8.65
CA ARG A 37 -5.76 8.54 8.97
C ARG A 37 -5.39 9.32 7.73
N PHE A 38 -4.95 8.64 6.70
CA PHE A 38 -4.61 9.27 5.44
C PHE A 38 -5.81 10.05 4.88
N ILE A 39 -6.98 9.41 4.78
CA ILE A 39 -8.22 10.05 4.32
C ILE A 39 -8.61 11.21 5.24
N ARG A 40 -8.53 11.03 6.56
CA ARG A 40 -8.82 12.12 7.51
C ARG A 40 -7.91 13.32 7.27
N ASN A 41 -6.62 13.12 7.09
CA ASN A 41 -5.68 14.20 6.83
C ASN A 41 -6.00 14.93 5.52
N GLN A 42 -6.35 14.18 4.47
CA GLN A 42 -6.78 14.78 3.20
C GLN A 42 -8.06 15.61 3.36
N ILE A 43 -9.03 15.10 4.11
CA ILE A 43 -10.27 15.87 4.40
C ILE A 43 -9.93 17.16 5.16
N LEU A 44 -9.02 17.13 6.15
CA LEU A 44 -8.63 18.32 6.89
C LEU A 44 -7.99 19.40 6.00
N ILE A 45 -7.22 18.99 4.98
CA ILE A 45 -6.60 19.91 4.03
C ILE A 45 -7.62 20.60 3.13
N ILE A 46 -8.65 19.87 2.68
CA ILE A 46 -9.59 20.39 1.68
C ILE A 46 -10.86 20.99 2.27
N ARG A 47 -11.26 20.64 3.52
CA ARG A 47 -12.51 21.09 4.13
C ARG A 47 -12.60 22.62 4.28
N ASP A 48 -11.46 23.26 4.50
CA ASP A 48 -11.36 24.70 4.79
C ASP A 48 -10.97 25.51 3.53
N ARG A 49 -11.01 24.90 2.34
CA ARG A 49 -10.86 25.60 1.06
C ARG A 49 -12.03 26.56 0.82
N ASP A 50 -11.76 27.70 0.19
CA ASP A 50 -12.70 28.82 0.01
C ASP A 50 -14.05 28.37 -0.57
N TYR A 51 -14.05 27.48 -1.55
CA TYR A 51 -15.29 26.96 -2.16
C TYR A 51 -16.14 26.12 -1.19
N ASN A 52 -15.51 25.45 -0.23
CA ASN A 52 -16.23 24.68 0.81
C ASN A 52 -16.75 25.61 1.90
N VAL A 53 -15.98 26.64 2.26
CA VAL A 53 -16.42 27.69 3.20
C VAL A 53 -17.59 28.45 2.60
N ALA A 54 -17.50 28.89 1.35
CA ALA A 54 -18.59 29.56 0.64
C ALA A 54 -19.85 28.68 0.59
N SER A 55 -19.71 27.38 0.28
CA SER A 55 -20.82 26.41 0.28
C SER A 55 -21.52 26.33 1.64
N ARG A 56 -20.77 26.39 2.74
CA ARG A 56 -21.34 26.41 4.10
C ARG A 56 -22.07 27.72 4.40
N CYS A 57 -21.49 28.86 3.99
CA CYS A 57 -22.09 30.17 4.21
C CYS A 57 -23.46 30.30 3.54
N ILE A 58 -23.67 29.68 2.38
CA ILE A 58 -24.98 29.67 1.68
C ILE A 58 -25.89 28.53 2.18
N GLY A 59 -25.55 27.85 3.28
CA GLY A 59 -26.43 26.85 3.92
C GLY A 59 -26.47 25.48 3.21
N THR A 60 -25.47 25.14 2.37
CA THR A 60 -25.43 23.82 1.71
C THR A 60 -25.31 22.71 2.74
N PRO A 61 -26.16 21.65 2.69
CA PRO A 61 -26.07 20.52 3.61
C PRO A 61 -24.71 19.84 3.56
N THR A 62 -24.16 19.45 4.71
CA THR A 62 -22.83 18.82 4.83
C THR A 62 -22.68 17.60 3.92
N VAL A 63 -23.72 16.76 3.83
CA VAL A 63 -23.71 15.57 2.96
C VAL A 63 -23.47 15.96 1.50
N ARG A 64 -24.09 17.03 1.01
CA ARG A 64 -23.90 17.52 -0.36
C ARG A 64 -22.48 18.05 -0.57
N ILE A 65 -21.90 18.76 0.41
CA ILE A 65 -20.51 19.22 0.36
C ILE A 65 -19.56 18.01 0.29
N VAL A 66 -19.79 16.99 1.12
CA VAL A 66 -18.98 15.76 1.10
C VAL A 66 -19.04 15.07 -0.27
N LEU A 67 -20.23 14.82 -0.78
CA LEU A 67 -20.40 14.05 -2.02
C LEU A 67 -19.96 14.81 -3.27
N ARG A 68 -20.17 16.13 -3.31
CA ARG A 68 -19.95 16.93 -4.52
C ARG A 68 -18.58 17.61 -4.55
N ASN A 69 -18.05 18.01 -3.41
CA ASN A 69 -16.82 18.77 -3.33
C ASN A 69 -15.65 17.96 -2.81
N LEU A 70 -15.86 17.15 -1.74
CA LEU A 70 -14.76 16.40 -1.12
C LEU A 70 -14.50 15.06 -1.82
N LEU A 71 -15.55 14.29 -2.09
CA LEU A 71 -15.43 12.94 -2.62
C LEU A 71 -14.69 12.88 -3.97
N PRO A 72 -14.96 13.73 -4.97
CA PRO A 72 -14.22 13.68 -6.24
C PRO A 72 -12.70 13.87 -6.07
N TYR A 73 -12.31 14.80 -5.19
CA TYR A 73 -10.90 14.97 -4.84
C TYR A 73 -10.33 13.76 -4.11
N LEU A 74 -11.07 13.21 -3.12
CA LEU A 74 -10.63 12.08 -2.34
C LEU A 74 -10.45 10.81 -3.20
N VAL A 75 -11.30 10.59 -4.20
CA VAL A 75 -11.17 9.43 -5.12
C VAL A 75 -9.80 9.39 -5.75
N SER A 76 -9.30 10.52 -6.27
CA SER A 76 -7.97 10.62 -6.90
C SER A 76 -6.86 10.20 -5.94
N VAL A 77 -6.90 10.76 -4.74
CA VAL A 77 -5.88 10.53 -3.72
C VAL A 77 -5.94 9.10 -3.17
N ILE A 78 -7.15 8.52 -3.06
CA ILE A 78 -7.37 7.13 -2.67
C ILE A 78 -6.80 6.19 -3.75
N MET A 79 -7.05 6.45 -5.02
CA MET A 79 -6.53 5.64 -6.13
C MET A 79 -5.01 5.61 -6.14
N LEU A 80 -4.35 6.76 -5.94
CA LEU A 80 -2.90 6.82 -5.76
C LEU A 80 -2.45 5.94 -4.59
N ARG A 81 -3.07 6.10 -3.41
CA ARG A 81 -2.68 5.34 -2.21
C ARG A 81 -2.90 3.84 -2.42
N MET A 82 -3.98 3.43 -3.06
CA MET A 82 -4.25 2.03 -3.40
C MET A 82 -3.17 1.44 -4.31
N ALA A 83 -2.76 2.16 -5.35
CA ALA A 83 -1.70 1.72 -6.25
C ALA A 83 -0.36 1.53 -5.50
N LEU A 84 -0.03 2.41 -4.57
CA LEU A 84 1.18 2.31 -3.75
C LEU A 84 1.10 1.22 -2.66
N THR A 85 -0.10 0.84 -2.24
CA THR A 85 -0.29 -0.25 -1.24
C THR A 85 0.06 -1.62 -1.81
N ILE A 86 -0.07 -1.83 -3.13
CA ILE A 86 0.25 -3.12 -3.77
C ILE A 86 1.74 -3.47 -3.61
N PRO A 87 2.71 -2.65 -4.03
CA PRO A 87 4.12 -2.95 -3.83
C PRO A 87 4.51 -3.01 -2.35
N GLU A 88 3.87 -2.23 -1.48
CA GLU A 88 4.07 -2.30 -0.04
C GLU A 88 3.64 -3.66 0.54
N ALA A 89 2.50 -4.20 0.11
CA ALA A 89 2.03 -5.52 0.52
C ALA A 89 2.97 -6.64 0.04
N ILE A 90 3.45 -6.56 -1.21
CA ILE A 90 4.44 -7.50 -1.74
C ILE A 90 5.75 -7.43 -0.93
N GLY A 91 6.24 -6.22 -0.64
CA GLY A 91 7.44 -6.01 0.16
C GLY A 91 7.32 -6.58 1.59
N ASN A 92 6.17 -6.41 2.22
CA ASN A 92 5.87 -6.99 3.53
C ASN A 92 5.83 -8.52 3.48
N GLU A 93 5.22 -9.13 2.45
CA GLU A 93 5.22 -10.58 2.25
C GLU A 93 6.66 -11.11 2.11
N VAL A 94 7.43 -10.51 1.21
CA VAL A 94 8.83 -10.88 0.99
C VAL A 94 9.64 -10.77 2.28
N PHE A 95 9.48 -9.69 3.04
CA PHE A 95 10.20 -9.49 4.30
C PHE A 95 9.86 -10.55 5.35
N ILE A 96 8.57 -10.82 5.58
CA ILE A 96 8.11 -11.82 6.57
C ILE A 96 8.55 -13.24 6.16
N THR A 97 8.49 -13.55 4.88
CA THR A 97 8.96 -14.83 4.34
C THR A 97 10.48 -14.96 4.45
N TYR A 98 11.22 -13.86 4.21
CA TYR A 98 12.67 -13.82 4.35
C TYR A 98 13.15 -14.13 5.78
N ILE A 99 12.43 -13.69 6.81
CA ILE A 99 12.73 -14.01 8.20
C ILE A 99 12.21 -15.38 8.65
N GLY A 100 11.56 -16.13 7.75
CA GLY A 100 11.08 -17.50 8.01
C GLY A 100 9.71 -17.60 8.69
N LEU A 101 8.96 -16.50 8.76
CA LEU A 101 7.63 -16.43 9.38
C LEU A 101 6.50 -16.16 8.37
N GLY A 102 6.83 -16.22 7.07
CA GLY A 102 5.90 -15.96 5.98
C GLY A 102 5.16 -17.21 5.50
N LEU A 103 4.91 -17.25 4.20
CA LEU A 103 4.23 -18.37 3.55
C LEU A 103 5.03 -19.65 3.66
N SER A 104 4.32 -20.78 3.65
CA SER A 104 4.97 -22.10 3.61
C SER A 104 5.88 -22.22 2.37
N VAL A 105 6.97 -22.99 2.49
CA VAL A 105 7.93 -23.20 1.39
C VAL A 105 7.27 -23.79 0.15
N GLU A 106 6.18 -24.53 0.33
CA GLU A 106 5.39 -25.13 -0.77
C GLU A 106 4.55 -24.10 -1.54
N THR A 107 4.34 -22.91 -0.97
CA THR A 107 3.55 -21.85 -1.62
C THR A 107 4.45 -21.02 -2.54
N PRO A 108 4.22 -21.03 -3.86
CA PRO A 108 4.99 -20.20 -4.78
C PRO A 108 4.82 -18.72 -4.45
N SER A 109 5.90 -18.04 -4.09
CA SER A 109 5.90 -16.59 -3.86
C SER A 109 7.26 -15.97 -4.21
N LEU A 110 7.29 -14.66 -4.48
CA LEU A 110 8.54 -13.94 -4.66
C LEU A 110 9.38 -13.95 -3.37
N GLY A 111 8.73 -13.94 -2.21
CA GLY A 111 9.39 -14.04 -0.91
C GLY A 111 10.13 -15.35 -0.74
N ASN A 112 9.51 -16.49 -1.09
CA ASN A 112 10.15 -17.79 -1.04
C ASN A 112 11.33 -17.88 -2.03
N LEU A 113 11.19 -17.34 -3.25
CA LEU A 113 12.29 -17.29 -4.21
C LEU A 113 13.48 -16.45 -3.71
N VAL A 114 13.24 -15.31 -3.11
CA VAL A 114 14.27 -14.46 -2.50
C VAL A 114 14.93 -15.19 -1.32
N ASN A 115 14.15 -15.85 -0.47
CA ASN A 115 14.66 -16.60 0.66
C ASN A 115 15.55 -17.78 0.23
N ASP A 116 15.15 -18.50 -0.80
CA ASP A 116 15.96 -19.62 -1.35
C ASP A 116 17.23 -19.09 -2.04
N GLY A 117 17.12 -18.03 -2.83
CA GLY A 117 18.28 -17.37 -3.42
C GLY A 117 19.28 -16.86 -2.39
N ARG A 118 18.80 -16.39 -1.23
CA ARG A 118 19.66 -15.99 -0.11
C ARG A 118 20.51 -17.13 0.42
N LYS A 119 19.94 -18.32 0.57
CA LYS A 119 20.65 -19.49 1.12
C LYS A 119 21.87 -19.89 0.28
N VAL A 120 21.81 -19.62 -1.03
CA VAL A 120 22.85 -19.99 -1.99
C VAL A 120 23.67 -18.79 -2.52
N MET A 121 23.43 -17.59 -2.04
CA MET A 121 24.07 -16.35 -2.56
C MET A 121 25.60 -16.33 -2.42
N MET A 122 26.15 -17.08 -1.46
CA MET A 122 27.60 -17.20 -1.27
C MET A 122 28.26 -18.08 -2.35
N GLN A 123 27.48 -18.90 -3.06
CA GLN A 123 27.97 -19.72 -4.16
C GLN A 123 27.96 -18.89 -5.46
N ALA A 124 29.15 -18.62 -6.02
CA ALA A 124 29.29 -17.72 -7.17
C ALA A 124 28.42 -18.10 -8.37
N GLY A 125 28.26 -19.42 -8.62
CA GLY A 125 27.44 -19.93 -9.73
C GLY A 125 25.92 -19.86 -9.52
N LEU A 126 25.42 -19.59 -8.30
CA LEU A 126 24.00 -19.62 -7.97
C LEU A 126 23.43 -18.23 -7.58
N ARG A 127 24.21 -17.17 -7.67
CA ARG A 127 23.78 -15.81 -7.33
C ARG A 127 22.59 -15.30 -8.14
N TYR A 128 22.39 -15.82 -9.34
CA TYR A 128 21.26 -15.49 -10.18
C TYR A 128 19.90 -15.84 -9.54
N GLN A 129 19.86 -16.85 -8.65
CA GLN A 129 18.65 -17.25 -7.95
C GLN A 129 18.13 -16.15 -6.99
N LEU A 130 19.01 -15.31 -6.46
CA LEU A 130 18.63 -14.12 -5.70
C LEU A 130 18.39 -12.92 -6.62
N LEU A 131 19.23 -12.75 -7.65
CA LEU A 131 19.21 -11.59 -8.53
C LEU A 131 17.88 -11.47 -9.28
N TYR A 132 17.40 -12.55 -9.92
CA TYR A 132 16.20 -12.48 -10.75
C TYR A 132 14.93 -12.16 -9.96
N PRO A 133 14.59 -12.82 -8.84
CA PRO A 133 13.43 -12.45 -8.04
C PRO A 133 13.49 -11.01 -7.53
N THR A 134 14.67 -10.54 -7.14
CA THR A 134 14.88 -9.17 -6.65
C THR A 134 14.67 -8.14 -7.78
N LEU A 135 15.17 -8.42 -9.00
CA LEU A 135 14.93 -7.57 -10.17
C LEU A 135 13.44 -7.51 -10.53
N ILE A 136 12.74 -8.66 -10.51
CA ILE A 136 11.30 -8.72 -10.76
C ILE A 136 10.56 -7.88 -9.72
N LEU A 137 10.88 -8.04 -8.44
CA LEU A 137 10.27 -7.26 -7.36
C LEU A 137 10.50 -5.76 -7.54
N SER A 138 11.72 -5.37 -7.89
CA SER A 138 12.06 -3.96 -8.17
C SER A 138 11.27 -3.42 -9.35
N PHE A 139 11.17 -4.19 -10.43
CA PHE A 139 10.41 -3.80 -11.63
C PHE A 139 8.92 -3.63 -11.33
N VAL A 140 8.31 -4.58 -10.62
CA VAL A 140 6.92 -4.51 -10.18
C VAL A 140 6.68 -3.27 -9.31
N THR A 141 7.56 -3.01 -8.35
CA THR A 141 7.47 -1.82 -7.48
C THR A 141 7.52 -0.52 -8.28
N ILE A 142 8.45 -0.40 -9.22
CA ILE A 142 8.57 0.78 -10.08
C ILE A 142 7.33 0.94 -10.98
N ALA A 143 6.83 -0.16 -11.55
CA ALA A 143 5.64 -0.13 -12.41
C ALA A 143 4.41 0.38 -11.65
N PHE A 144 4.14 -0.14 -10.45
CA PHE A 144 3.02 0.34 -9.62
C PHE A 144 3.21 1.79 -9.17
N TYR A 145 4.43 2.21 -8.88
CA TYR A 145 4.72 3.60 -8.56
C TYR A 145 4.40 4.53 -9.73
N LEU A 146 4.81 4.18 -10.94
CA LEU A 146 4.51 4.95 -12.15
C LEU A 146 3.00 4.98 -12.45
N ILE A 147 2.32 3.84 -12.33
CA ILE A 147 0.86 3.74 -12.48
C ILE A 147 0.16 4.64 -11.46
N GLY A 148 0.57 4.58 -10.19
CA GLY A 148 -0.01 5.39 -9.12
C GLY A 148 0.14 6.89 -9.38
N ASN A 149 1.31 7.33 -9.81
CA ASN A 149 1.55 8.73 -10.18
C ASN A 149 0.70 9.15 -11.39
N ALA A 150 0.64 8.33 -12.44
CA ALA A 150 -0.18 8.62 -13.60
C ALA A 150 -1.68 8.76 -13.25
N PHE A 151 -2.20 7.90 -12.35
CA PHE A 151 -3.57 8.04 -11.84
C PHE A 151 -3.76 9.32 -11.02
N SER A 152 -2.78 9.68 -10.19
CA SER A 152 -2.83 10.93 -9.42
C SER A 152 -2.88 12.15 -10.33
N ASP A 153 -2.03 12.18 -11.34
CA ASP A 153 -1.93 13.28 -12.29
C ASP A 153 -3.20 13.41 -13.16
N ALA A 154 -3.75 12.27 -13.62
CA ALA A 154 -4.98 12.24 -14.40
C ALA A 154 -6.21 12.68 -13.60
N ALA A 155 -6.18 12.48 -12.29
CA ALA A 155 -7.29 12.79 -11.41
C ALA A 155 -7.15 14.14 -10.72
N ASP A 156 -6.05 14.89 -10.91
CA ASP A 156 -5.90 16.24 -10.36
C ASP A 156 -6.74 17.24 -11.19
N PRO A 157 -7.77 17.88 -10.58
CA PRO A 157 -8.60 18.86 -11.27
C PRO A 157 -7.81 20.05 -11.84
N LYS A 158 -6.62 20.33 -11.34
CA LYS A 158 -5.79 21.45 -11.81
C LYS A 158 -5.25 21.20 -13.22
N ASN A 159 -5.05 19.95 -13.62
CA ASN A 159 -4.53 19.60 -14.94
C ASN A 159 -5.60 19.74 -16.05
N HIS A 160 -6.87 19.92 -15.71
CA HIS A 160 -7.97 20.10 -16.65
C HIS A 160 -8.33 21.59 -16.89
N LEU A 161 -7.60 22.52 -16.28
CA LEU A 161 -7.82 23.98 -16.39
C LEU A 161 -6.80 24.71 -17.28
N GLN A 162 -5.98 23.95 -18.04
CA GLN A 162 -5.06 24.49 -19.08
C GLN A 162 -5.63 24.35 -20.47
#